data_b4ceddf01d2d2384d82fc637b936dee7
#
_entry.id   b4ceddf01d2d2384d82fc637b936dee7
#
_cell.length_a   1.000
_cell.length_b   1.000
_cell.length_c   1.000
_cell.angle_alpha   90.00
_cell.angle_beta   90.00
_cell.angle_gamma   90.00
#
_symmetry.space_group_name_H-M   'P 1'
#
loop_
_entity.id
_entity.type
_entity.pdbx_description
1 polymer ?
#
loop_
_entity_poly.entity_id
_entity_poly.type
_entity_poly.pdbx_seq_one_letter_code
_entity_poly.pdbx_strand_id
1 'polypeptide(L)'
;MEKFNIHILGCGSALPTTRHQATSQVLNIREKLFMIDCGEGAQVQLRRAKLKFSRLNHIFISHLHGDHCFGLMGLISTFGMLERTADLHIHAHADLQRLLEPQLEFFCKGMPYQVVFHPFNPGERTVIYDDRSVSVETIPLRHRLPTCGFLFREKPTPNHIRRDMIDFYRSEERRVGK
;
A
#
# COMPACT_ATOMS: atom_id res chain seq x y z
N MET A 1 11.91 18.12 5.06
CA MET A 1 12.23 17.23 3.94
C MET A 1 11.26 16.09 3.99
N GLU A 2 10.39 15.96 3.01
CA GLU A 2 9.42 14.86 2.97
C GLU A 2 10.17 13.54 2.75
N LYS A 3 9.75 12.50 3.48
CA LYS A 3 10.49 11.23 3.48
C LYS A 3 9.94 10.31 2.39
N PHE A 4 10.82 9.82 1.52
CA PHE A 4 10.56 8.68 0.66
C PHE A 4 11.47 7.54 1.11
N ASN A 5 10.93 6.61 1.90
CA ASN A 5 11.68 5.50 2.49
C ASN A 5 11.08 4.16 2.09
N ILE A 6 11.94 3.16 1.97
CA ILE A 6 11.53 1.76 1.75
C ILE A 6 11.96 0.95 2.98
N HIS A 7 11.02 0.21 3.55
CA HIS A 7 11.24 -0.74 4.63
C HIS A 7 11.07 -2.15 4.08
N ILE A 8 12.14 -2.94 4.06
CA ILE A 8 12.08 -4.34 3.68
C ILE A 8 11.70 -5.15 4.93
N LEU A 9 10.49 -5.69 4.94
CA LEU A 9 9.96 -6.49 6.04
C LEU A 9 10.29 -7.97 5.86
N GLY A 10 10.39 -8.41 4.62
CA GLY A 10 10.78 -9.75 4.23
C GLY A 10 11.25 -9.77 2.78
N CYS A 11 12.22 -10.63 2.48
CA CYS A 11 12.80 -10.83 1.15
C CYS A 11 13.08 -12.30 0.86
N GLY A 12 12.53 -13.21 1.66
CA GLY A 12 12.61 -14.66 1.43
C GLY A 12 11.65 -15.08 0.31
N SER A 13 12.09 -15.98 -0.57
CA SER A 13 11.24 -16.63 -1.55
C SER A 13 10.61 -17.89 -0.95
N ALA A 14 9.51 -18.34 -1.50
CA ALA A 14 8.69 -19.52 -1.25
C ALA A 14 8.88 -20.28 0.08
N LEU A 15 10.10 -20.65 0.45
CA LEU A 15 10.39 -21.41 1.66
C LEU A 15 10.72 -20.48 2.84
N PRO A 16 9.89 -20.44 3.90
CA PRO A 16 10.21 -19.68 5.11
C PRO A 16 11.50 -20.16 5.77
N THR A 17 12.30 -19.23 6.24
CA THR A 17 13.50 -19.54 7.01
C THR A 17 13.47 -18.87 8.39
N THR A 18 14.29 -19.32 9.31
CA THR A 18 14.41 -18.68 10.64
C THR A 18 15.04 -17.28 10.59
N ARG A 19 15.70 -16.93 9.48
CA ARG A 19 16.42 -15.65 9.32
C ARG A 19 15.68 -14.65 8.42
N HIS A 20 14.93 -15.14 7.43
CA HIS A 20 14.27 -14.30 6.43
C HIS A 20 12.79 -14.60 6.41
N GLN A 21 12.00 -13.55 6.49
CA GLN A 21 10.55 -13.61 6.34
C GLN A 21 10.16 -13.62 4.87
N ALA A 22 8.97 -14.10 4.56
CA ALA A 22 8.38 -14.07 3.23
C ALA A 22 8.26 -12.63 2.70
N THR A 23 8.14 -12.49 1.38
CA THR A 23 8.21 -11.20 0.70
C THR A 23 7.18 -10.20 1.22
N SER A 24 7.67 -9.07 1.68
CA SER A 24 6.84 -7.92 2.07
C SER A 24 7.70 -6.65 2.15
N GLN A 25 7.22 -5.57 1.60
CA GLN A 25 7.91 -4.28 1.60
C GLN A 25 6.91 -3.17 1.94
N VAL A 26 7.36 -2.10 2.60
CA VAL A 26 6.53 -0.93 2.87
C VAL A 26 7.25 0.33 2.42
N LEU A 27 6.60 1.08 1.54
CA LEU A 27 7.03 2.42 1.15
C LEU A 27 6.36 3.44 2.08
N ASN A 28 7.18 4.36 2.60
CA ASN A 28 6.68 5.56 3.27
C ASN A 28 6.90 6.76 2.34
N ILE A 29 5.80 7.27 1.79
CA ILE A 29 5.81 8.44 0.90
C ILE A 29 4.94 9.50 1.54
N ARG A 30 5.55 10.61 1.99
CA ARG A 30 4.85 11.71 2.68
C ARG A 30 3.97 11.23 3.83
N GLU A 31 4.51 10.34 4.67
CA GLU A 31 3.83 9.78 5.83
C GLU A 31 2.65 8.83 5.49
N LYS A 32 2.36 8.54 4.22
CA LYS A 32 1.47 7.47 3.77
C LYS A 32 2.27 6.18 3.63
N LEU A 33 1.73 5.09 4.13
CA LEU A 33 2.33 3.78 4.00
C LEU A 33 1.62 2.98 2.89
N PHE A 34 2.42 2.45 1.98
CA PHE A 34 1.98 1.56 0.91
C PHE A 34 2.72 0.24 1.06
N MET A 35 1.99 -0.86 1.17
CA MET A 35 2.62 -2.19 1.27
C MET A 35 2.65 -2.86 -0.11
N ILE A 36 3.79 -3.46 -0.45
CA ILE A 36 3.96 -4.33 -1.61
C ILE A 36 4.18 -5.74 -1.07
N ASP A 37 3.30 -6.64 -1.46
CA ASP A 37 3.20 -8.00 -1.00
C ASP A 37 3.04 -8.12 0.53
N CYS A 38 2.35 -9.14 0.94
CA CYS A 38 2.05 -9.42 2.34
C CYS A 38 2.26 -10.91 2.61
N GLY A 39 3.50 -11.33 2.63
CA GLY A 39 3.88 -12.69 2.96
C GLY A 39 3.60 -13.01 4.43
N GLU A 40 3.70 -14.29 4.77
CA GLU A 40 3.47 -14.78 6.12
C GLU A 40 4.36 -14.05 7.14
N GLY A 41 3.78 -13.65 8.27
CA GLY A 41 4.49 -12.92 9.33
C GLY A 41 4.69 -11.41 9.09
N ALA A 42 4.23 -10.85 7.97
CA ALA A 42 4.37 -9.42 7.64
C ALA A 42 3.82 -8.51 8.76
N GLN A 43 2.72 -8.88 9.42
CA GLN A 43 2.15 -8.13 10.55
C GLN A 43 3.12 -8.00 11.73
N VAL A 44 3.91 -9.05 12.02
CA VAL A 44 4.91 -9.03 13.09
C VAL A 44 6.07 -8.12 12.70
N GLN A 45 6.50 -8.17 11.43
CA GLN A 45 7.58 -7.33 10.93
C GLN A 45 7.19 -5.85 10.90
N LEU A 46 5.95 -5.51 10.56
CA LEU A 46 5.42 -4.14 10.69
C LEU A 46 5.57 -3.60 12.11
N ARG A 47 5.25 -4.43 13.12
CA ARG A 47 5.40 -4.06 14.54
C ARG A 47 6.88 -3.89 14.92
N ARG A 48 7.75 -4.80 14.49
CA ARG A 48 9.21 -4.72 14.73
C ARG A 48 9.81 -3.46 14.11
N ALA A 49 9.38 -3.11 12.90
CA ALA A 49 9.78 -1.89 12.20
C ALA A 49 9.14 -0.61 12.79
N LYS A 50 8.26 -0.73 13.81
CA LYS A 50 7.53 0.38 14.45
C LYS A 50 6.73 1.23 13.46
N LEU A 51 6.25 0.61 12.38
CA LEU A 51 5.40 1.28 11.40
C LEU A 51 3.98 1.43 11.93
N LYS A 52 3.39 2.60 11.73
CA LYS A 52 2.04 2.92 12.22
C LYS A 52 0.99 2.24 11.33
N PHE A 53 0.29 1.23 11.84
CA PHE A 53 -0.76 0.49 11.13
C PHE A 53 -1.88 1.40 10.61
N SER A 54 -2.23 2.45 11.33
CA SER A 54 -3.25 3.41 10.92
C SER A 54 -2.92 4.22 9.66
N ARG A 55 -1.65 4.22 9.23
CA ARG A 55 -1.19 4.89 8.00
C ARG A 55 -1.11 3.96 6.80
N LEU A 56 -1.27 2.65 7.00
CA LEU A 56 -1.25 1.64 5.96
C LEU A 56 -2.67 1.40 5.46
N ASN A 57 -3.04 2.07 4.37
CA ASN A 57 -4.38 1.97 3.79
C ASN A 57 -4.40 1.21 2.46
N HIS A 58 -3.25 1.01 1.81
CA HIS A 58 -3.15 0.37 0.51
C HIS A 58 -2.13 -0.75 0.51
N ILE A 59 -2.52 -1.91 0.03
CA ILE A 59 -1.68 -3.10 -0.19
C ILE A 59 -1.75 -3.46 -1.66
N PHE A 60 -0.60 -3.71 -2.28
CA PHE A 60 -0.44 -4.09 -3.68
C PHE A 60 0.17 -5.47 -3.74
N ILE A 61 -0.53 -6.43 -4.34
CA ILE A 61 -0.05 -7.81 -4.46
C ILE A 61 0.44 -8.05 -5.88
N SER A 62 1.71 -8.37 -6.00
CA SER A 62 2.39 -8.56 -7.28
C SER A 62 1.90 -9.78 -8.05
N HIS A 63 1.65 -10.87 -7.34
CA HIS A 63 1.08 -12.12 -7.86
C HIS A 63 0.61 -13.04 -6.72
N LEU A 64 -0.10 -14.13 -7.07
CA LEU A 64 -0.80 -14.96 -6.11
C LEU A 64 -0.03 -16.24 -5.69
N HIS A 65 1.31 -16.18 -5.55
CA HIS A 65 2.02 -17.18 -4.77
C HIS A 65 1.85 -16.91 -3.26
N GLY A 66 1.82 -17.96 -2.45
CA GLY A 66 1.50 -17.86 -1.03
C GLY A 66 2.46 -16.97 -0.24
N ASP A 67 3.75 -17.01 -0.57
CA ASP A 67 4.79 -16.18 0.04
C ASP A 67 4.63 -14.67 -0.23
N HIS A 68 3.69 -14.28 -1.12
CA HIS A 68 3.33 -12.90 -1.41
C HIS A 68 1.98 -12.46 -0.80
N CYS A 69 1.12 -13.39 -0.38
CA CYS A 69 -0.24 -13.03 0.07
C CYS A 69 -0.76 -13.74 1.34
N PHE A 70 -0.11 -14.79 1.83
CA PHE A 70 -0.62 -15.55 2.99
C PHE A 70 -0.64 -14.76 4.30
N GLY A 71 0.09 -13.68 4.40
CA GLY A 71 0.05 -12.79 5.56
C GLY A 71 -1.21 -11.90 5.64
N LEU A 72 -1.98 -11.79 4.55
CA LEU A 72 -3.13 -10.87 4.47
C LEU A 72 -4.18 -11.14 5.54
N MET A 73 -4.61 -12.38 5.72
CA MET A 73 -5.65 -12.71 6.70
C MET A 73 -5.23 -12.35 8.12
N GLY A 74 -3.98 -12.66 8.49
CA GLY A 74 -3.43 -12.29 9.79
C GLY A 74 -3.33 -10.78 9.99
N LEU A 75 -2.94 -10.03 8.96
CA LEU A 75 -2.85 -8.58 9.00
C LEU A 75 -4.24 -7.92 9.11
N ILE A 76 -5.20 -8.37 8.31
CA ILE A 76 -6.58 -7.87 8.32
C ILE A 76 -7.23 -8.10 9.69
N SER A 77 -7.11 -9.32 10.23
CA SER A 77 -7.61 -9.63 11.57
C SER A 77 -6.95 -8.76 12.65
N THR A 78 -5.64 -8.56 12.57
CA THR A 78 -4.91 -7.67 13.49
C THR A 78 -5.42 -6.23 13.43
N PHE A 79 -5.73 -5.71 12.24
CA PHE A 79 -6.32 -4.38 12.08
C PHE A 79 -7.69 -4.27 12.75
N GLY A 80 -8.53 -5.30 12.65
CA GLY A 80 -9.82 -5.37 13.35
C GLY A 80 -9.66 -5.33 14.87
N MET A 81 -8.72 -6.12 15.42
CA MET A 81 -8.42 -6.12 16.86
C MET A 81 -7.84 -4.79 17.38
N LEU A 82 -7.23 -3.99 16.50
CA LEU A 82 -6.72 -2.66 16.81
C LEU A 82 -7.76 -1.55 16.57
N GLU A 83 -9.03 -1.92 16.42
CA GLU A 83 -10.16 -1.00 16.24
C GLU A 83 -9.98 -0.02 15.07
N ARG A 84 -9.37 -0.51 13.98
CA ARG A 84 -9.23 0.27 12.74
C ARG A 84 -10.61 0.64 12.21
N THR A 85 -10.82 1.91 11.86
CA THR A 85 -12.07 2.41 11.26
C THR A 85 -11.92 2.80 9.78
N ALA A 86 -10.69 3.08 9.33
CA ALA A 86 -10.44 3.42 7.92
C ALA A 86 -10.41 2.17 7.05
N ASP A 87 -10.99 2.22 5.87
CA ASP A 87 -10.98 1.11 4.92
C ASP A 87 -9.58 0.68 4.53
N LEU A 88 -9.42 -0.61 4.24
CA LEU A 88 -8.20 -1.20 3.73
C LEU A 88 -8.39 -1.56 2.25
N HIS A 89 -7.62 -0.94 1.39
CA HIS A 89 -7.67 -1.15 -0.05
C HIS A 89 -6.62 -2.17 -0.49
N ILE A 90 -7.05 -3.24 -1.17
CA ILE A 90 -6.17 -4.29 -1.69
C ILE A 90 -6.22 -4.29 -3.22
N HIS A 91 -5.09 -3.97 -3.83
CA HIS A 91 -4.89 -3.96 -5.27
C HIS A 91 -4.23 -5.27 -5.69
N ALA A 92 -4.93 -6.12 -6.46
CA ALA A 92 -4.44 -7.45 -6.82
C ALA A 92 -5.13 -8.00 -8.06
N HIS A 93 -4.68 -9.17 -8.54
CA HIS A 93 -5.45 -9.97 -9.49
C HIS A 93 -6.81 -10.34 -8.90
N ALA A 94 -7.87 -10.38 -9.73
CA ALA A 94 -9.26 -10.61 -9.32
C ALA A 94 -9.46 -11.90 -8.49
N ASP A 95 -8.67 -12.94 -8.73
CA ASP A 95 -8.78 -14.20 -8.00
C ASP A 95 -8.46 -14.04 -6.51
N LEU A 96 -7.70 -13.03 -6.09
CA LEU A 96 -7.42 -12.81 -4.66
C LEU A 96 -8.71 -12.51 -3.89
N GLN A 97 -9.58 -11.67 -4.45
CA GLN A 97 -10.89 -11.37 -3.84
C GLN A 97 -11.71 -12.64 -3.65
N ARG A 98 -11.81 -13.49 -4.68
CA ARG A 98 -12.55 -14.77 -4.61
C ARG A 98 -12.01 -15.72 -3.54
N LEU A 99 -10.69 -15.69 -3.29
CA LEU A 99 -10.05 -16.51 -2.27
C LEU A 99 -10.24 -15.96 -0.85
N LEU A 100 -10.25 -14.64 -0.69
CA LEU A 100 -10.30 -14.02 0.64
C LEU A 100 -11.72 -13.74 1.13
N GLU A 101 -12.67 -13.41 0.28
CA GLU A 101 -14.04 -13.06 0.69
C GLU A 101 -14.68 -14.11 1.61
N PRO A 102 -14.66 -15.42 1.32
CA PRO A 102 -15.24 -16.42 2.23
C PRO A 102 -14.55 -16.48 3.60
N GLN A 103 -13.24 -16.23 3.61
CA GLN A 103 -12.46 -16.19 4.85
C GLN A 103 -12.78 -14.95 5.67
N LEU A 104 -12.92 -13.79 5.01
CA LEU A 104 -13.32 -12.53 5.65
C LEU A 104 -14.71 -12.63 6.25
N GLU A 105 -15.66 -13.21 5.53
CA GLU A 105 -17.02 -13.43 6.02
C GLU A 105 -17.03 -14.33 7.26
N PHE A 106 -16.20 -15.36 7.29
CA PHE A 106 -16.14 -16.30 8.39
C PHE A 106 -15.37 -15.76 9.61
N PHE A 107 -14.14 -15.27 9.41
CA PHE A 107 -13.22 -14.92 10.50
C PHE A 107 -13.30 -13.45 10.93
N CYS A 108 -13.80 -12.58 10.06
CA CYS A 108 -13.69 -11.12 10.24
C CYS A 108 -15.07 -10.44 10.27
N LYS A 109 -16.12 -11.19 10.50
CA LYS A 109 -17.50 -10.68 10.58
C LYS A 109 -17.62 -9.63 11.69
N GLY A 110 -18.15 -8.46 11.36
CA GLY A 110 -18.37 -7.37 12.32
C GLY A 110 -17.14 -6.51 12.61
N MET A 111 -16.09 -6.59 11.81
CA MET A 111 -14.98 -5.61 11.87
C MET A 111 -15.50 -4.19 11.64
N PRO A 112 -14.92 -3.19 12.33
CA PRO A 112 -15.36 -1.78 12.23
C PRO A 112 -14.87 -1.06 10.95
N TYR A 113 -14.26 -1.76 10.00
CA TYR A 113 -13.78 -1.24 8.74
C TYR A 113 -14.05 -2.22 7.59
N GLN A 114 -13.94 -1.76 6.36
CA GLN A 114 -14.14 -2.60 5.17
C GLN A 114 -12.79 -2.93 4.50
N VAL A 115 -12.72 -4.12 3.90
CA VAL A 115 -11.67 -4.51 2.96
C VAL A 115 -12.21 -4.29 1.55
N VAL A 116 -11.62 -3.33 0.85
CA VAL A 116 -12.04 -2.93 -0.50
C VAL A 116 -11.06 -3.50 -1.52
N PHE A 117 -11.53 -4.36 -2.41
CA PHE A 117 -10.70 -4.94 -3.45
C PHE A 117 -10.72 -4.08 -4.72
N HIS A 118 -9.54 -3.87 -5.29
CA HIS A 118 -9.30 -3.19 -6.56
C HIS A 118 -8.63 -4.16 -7.53
N PRO A 119 -9.43 -4.94 -8.29
CA PRO A 119 -8.86 -5.90 -9.22
C PRO A 119 -8.19 -5.18 -10.40
N PHE A 120 -7.04 -5.72 -10.83
CA PHE A 120 -6.34 -5.29 -12.03
C PHE A 120 -5.77 -6.48 -12.81
N ASN A 121 -5.39 -6.25 -14.07
CA ASN A 121 -4.71 -7.24 -14.91
C ASN A 121 -3.17 -7.06 -14.80
N PRO A 122 -2.41 -7.99 -14.18
CA PRO A 122 -0.95 -7.88 -14.08
C PRO A 122 -0.23 -7.93 -15.44
N GLY A 123 -0.89 -8.44 -16.48
CA GLY A 123 -0.34 -8.50 -17.85
C GLY A 123 -0.38 -7.16 -18.59
N GLU A 124 -0.97 -6.14 -18.02
CA GLU A 124 -1.11 -4.81 -18.65
C GLU A 124 -0.38 -3.76 -17.85
N ARG A 125 0.19 -2.79 -18.56
CA ARG A 125 0.77 -1.60 -17.95
C ARG A 125 -0.32 -0.54 -17.78
N THR A 126 -0.73 -0.29 -16.54
CA THR A 126 -1.82 0.66 -16.23
C THR A 126 -1.62 1.33 -14.88
N VAL A 127 -2.20 2.52 -14.72
CA VAL A 127 -2.25 3.20 -13.43
C VAL A 127 -3.38 2.59 -12.61
N ILE A 128 -3.04 1.97 -11.48
CA ILE A 128 -3.98 1.28 -10.59
C ILE A 128 -4.29 2.07 -9.31
N TYR A 129 -3.53 3.11 -9.04
CA TYR A 129 -3.76 4.04 -7.94
C TYR A 129 -3.26 5.43 -8.32
N ASP A 130 -4.04 6.46 -8.03
CA ASP A 130 -3.67 7.84 -8.27
C ASP A 130 -4.32 8.77 -7.24
N ASP A 131 -3.49 9.57 -6.54
CA ASP A 131 -3.95 10.62 -5.64
C ASP A 131 -3.16 11.93 -5.85
N ARG A 132 -3.33 12.90 -4.95
CA ARG A 132 -2.64 14.20 -5.04
C ARG A 132 -1.12 14.10 -4.91
N SER A 133 -0.59 13.04 -4.31
CA SER A 133 0.81 12.91 -3.93
C SER A 133 1.54 11.77 -4.60
N VAL A 134 0.85 10.70 -4.97
CA VAL A 134 1.45 9.46 -5.48
C VAL A 134 0.60 8.86 -6.59
N SER A 135 1.24 8.33 -7.62
CA SER A 135 0.62 7.42 -8.57
C SER A 135 1.33 6.07 -8.54
N VAL A 136 0.59 4.99 -8.76
CA VAL A 136 1.12 3.62 -8.85
C VAL A 136 0.71 3.00 -10.16
N GLU A 137 1.70 2.55 -10.92
CA GLU A 137 1.55 1.93 -12.23
C GLU A 137 2.08 0.49 -12.19
N THR A 138 1.38 -0.45 -12.84
CA THR A 138 1.82 -1.83 -13.01
C THR A 138 2.90 -1.92 -14.09
N ILE A 139 3.86 -2.83 -13.90
CA ILE A 139 4.88 -3.19 -14.88
C ILE A 139 4.78 -4.69 -15.09
N PRO A 140 4.24 -5.19 -16.24
CA PRO A 140 4.13 -6.61 -16.51
C PRO A 140 5.48 -7.32 -16.42
N LEU A 141 5.52 -8.47 -15.77
CA LEU A 141 6.70 -9.28 -15.59
C LEU A 141 6.47 -10.70 -16.11
N ARG A 142 7.54 -11.35 -16.60
CA ARG A 142 7.49 -12.74 -17.06
C ARG A 142 7.65 -13.68 -15.87
N HIS A 143 6.59 -14.38 -15.53
CA HIS A 143 6.57 -15.38 -14.48
C HIS A 143 5.58 -16.51 -14.82
N ARG A 144 5.55 -17.60 -14.03
CA ARG A 144 4.63 -18.73 -14.24
C ARG A 144 3.15 -18.36 -13.99
N LEU A 145 2.89 -17.49 -13.02
CA LEU A 145 1.59 -16.88 -12.79
C LEU A 145 1.55 -15.45 -13.36
N PRO A 146 0.36 -14.89 -13.64
CA PRO A 146 0.22 -13.48 -13.97
C PRO A 146 0.86 -12.61 -12.88
N THR A 147 1.88 -11.83 -13.25
CA THR A 147 2.75 -11.12 -12.31
C THR A 147 3.08 -9.74 -12.84
N CYS A 148 3.14 -8.76 -11.96
CA CYS A 148 3.66 -7.43 -12.24
C CYS A 148 4.58 -6.91 -11.13
N GLY A 149 5.43 -5.95 -11.48
CA GLY A 149 6.04 -5.02 -10.55
C GLY A 149 5.19 -3.76 -10.43
N PHE A 150 5.58 -2.86 -9.52
CA PHE A 150 4.89 -1.60 -9.29
C PHE A 150 5.86 -0.41 -9.39
N LEU A 151 5.46 0.59 -10.14
CA LEU A 151 6.17 1.86 -10.24
C LEU A 151 5.43 2.92 -9.42
N PHE A 152 6.01 3.30 -8.29
CA PHE A 152 5.52 4.39 -7.46
C PHE A 152 6.17 5.70 -7.89
N ARG A 153 5.36 6.69 -8.21
CA ARG A 153 5.81 8.05 -8.57
C ARG A 153 5.27 9.05 -7.56
N GLU A 154 6.15 9.75 -6.91
CA GLU A 154 5.78 10.93 -6.12
C GLU A 154 5.48 12.09 -7.06
N LYS A 155 4.33 12.74 -6.85
CA LYS A 155 3.92 13.90 -7.63
C LYS A 155 4.57 15.17 -7.08
N PRO A 156 4.89 16.16 -7.93
CA PRO A 156 5.42 17.44 -7.46
C PRO A 156 4.51 18.09 -6.43
N THR A 157 5.08 18.60 -5.36
CA THR A 157 4.35 19.45 -4.42
C THR A 157 4.37 20.89 -4.93
N PRO A 158 3.25 21.60 -4.96
CA PRO A 158 3.27 23.03 -5.23
C PRO A 158 4.19 23.74 -4.25
N ASN A 159 5.01 24.65 -4.75
CA ASN A 159 5.88 25.46 -3.90
C ASN A 159 5.03 26.27 -2.92
N HIS A 160 5.38 26.25 -1.64
CA HIS A 160 4.76 27.11 -0.66
C HIS A 160 5.24 28.54 -0.89
N ILE A 161 4.29 29.46 -1.11
CA ILE A 161 4.60 30.89 -1.14
C ILE A 161 4.92 31.31 0.29
N ARG A 162 6.11 31.89 0.49
CA ARG A 162 6.49 32.47 1.77
C ARG A 162 5.71 33.77 1.98
N ARG A 163 4.81 33.78 2.96
CA ARG A 163 3.96 34.94 3.25
C ARG A 163 4.78 36.23 3.53
N ASP A 164 5.88 36.07 4.24
CA ASP A 164 6.81 37.16 4.53
C ASP A 164 7.44 37.81 3.26
N MET A 165 7.46 37.08 2.16
CA MET A 165 7.99 37.57 0.88
C MET A 165 6.92 38.22 -0.02
N ILE A 166 5.65 38.00 0.24
CA ILE A 166 4.55 38.58 -0.56
C ILE A 166 4.57 40.09 -0.45
N ASP A 167 4.68 40.62 0.78
CA ASP A 167 4.73 42.06 1.04
C ASP A 167 6.02 42.70 0.48
N PHE A 168 7.14 41.94 0.59
CA PHE A 168 8.43 42.41 0.06
C PHE A 168 8.42 42.64 -1.46
N TYR A 169 7.79 41.67 -2.21
CA TYR A 169 7.75 41.77 -3.66
C TYR A 169 6.52 42.55 -4.17
N ARG A 170 5.68 43.12 -3.29
CA ARG A 170 4.46 43.85 -3.67
C ARG A 170 3.60 43.06 -4.67
N SER A 171 3.55 41.74 -4.56
CA SER A 171 2.70 40.92 -5.37
C SER A 171 1.26 41.14 -4.92
N GLU A 172 0.47 41.89 -5.69
CA GLU A 172 -0.96 41.98 -5.46
C GLU A 172 -1.55 40.59 -5.50
N GLU A 173 -2.29 40.22 -4.44
CA GLU A 173 -3.12 39.01 -4.46
C GLU A 173 -4.07 39.14 -5.64
N ARG A 174 -3.83 38.43 -6.73
CA ARG A 174 -4.84 38.26 -7.76
C ARG A 174 -5.99 37.50 -7.10
N ARG A 175 -7.01 38.21 -6.68
CA ARG A 175 -8.31 37.64 -6.37
C ARG A 175 -8.74 36.90 -7.62
N VAL A 176 -8.60 35.58 -7.61
CA VAL A 176 -9.20 34.71 -8.61
C VAL A 176 -10.69 34.96 -8.48
N GLY A 177 -11.26 35.58 -9.51
CA GLY A 177 -12.64 36.03 -9.55
C GLY A 177 -13.62 34.91 -9.25
N LYS A 178 -14.72 35.33 -8.73
CA LYS A 178 -15.94 34.59 -8.41
C LYS A 178 -16.38 33.67 -9.54
#